data_768b0943add324b4f1ca095a9620ed4d
#
_entry.id   768b0943add324b4f1ca095a9620ed4d
#
_cell.length_a   1.000
_cell.length_b   1.000
_cell.length_c   1.000
_cell.angle_alpha   90.00
_cell.angle_beta   90.00
_cell.angle_gamma   90.00
#
_symmetry.space_group_name_H-M   'P 1'
#
loop_
_entity.id
_entity.type
_entity.pdbx_description
1 polymer ?
#
loop_
_entity_poly.entity_id
_entity_poly.type
_entity_poly.pdbx_seq_one_letter_code
_entity_poly.pdbx_strand_id
1 'polypeptide(L)'
;MIAHSIFFYIFSIIAIISAIMVTASKNTVHSVFFLILDFISISCLFIMIGAEFLGMIMLIVYVGAVAVLFLFVVMMLNVAQQKNQWFLSKSSSGHIPIGLIISTIIFFELIIVIGGWKYKPDLFNQNNMYSYSDVSNTHSLGQVLYTDYIHIFQISGMILLIAMIGAIVLTFRKREGVKKQSYLKQISRERSEGVEVLEVESNKGVKIDD
;
A
#
# COMPACT_ATOMS: atom_id res chain seq x y z
N MET A 1 30.23 12.90 14.11
CA MET A 1 29.04 13.53 14.70
C MET A 1 28.41 14.59 13.79
N ILE A 2 29.15 15.58 13.26
CA ILE A 2 28.59 16.67 12.43
C ILE A 2 27.88 16.13 11.16
N ALA A 3 28.50 15.20 10.44
CA ALA A 3 27.90 14.61 9.24
C ALA A 3 26.56 13.91 9.54
N HIS A 4 26.47 13.16 10.63
CA HIS A 4 25.25 12.47 11.05
C HIS A 4 24.11 13.45 11.32
N SER A 5 24.39 14.55 12.02
CA SER A 5 23.39 15.60 12.25
C SER A 5 22.94 16.28 10.97
N ILE A 6 23.84 16.51 10.01
CA ILE A 6 23.49 17.13 8.72
C ILE A 6 22.53 16.22 7.94
N PHE A 7 22.83 14.92 7.82
CA PHE A 7 21.96 13.96 7.14
C PHE A 7 20.60 13.84 7.83
N PHE A 8 20.57 13.87 9.18
CA PHE A 8 19.30 13.87 9.91
C PHE A 8 18.41 15.03 9.52
N TYR A 9 18.94 16.26 9.51
CA TYR A 9 18.14 17.43 9.13
C TYR A 9 17.71 17.38 7.66
N ILE A 10 18.57 16.90 6.76
CA ILE A 10 18.22 16.76 5.34
C ILE A 10 17.04 15.83 5.17
N PHE A 11 17.10 14.60 5.69
CA PHE A 11 16.01 13.64 5.55
C PHE A 11 14.76 14.07 6.29
N SER A 12 14.87 14.72 7.44
CA SER A 12 13.74 15.27 8.17
C SER A 12 13.01 16.38 7.38
N ILE A 13 13.75 17.28 6.76
CA ILE A 13 13.16 18.34 5.92
C ILE A 13 12.49 17.72 4.68
N ILE A 14 13.13 16.76 4.02
CA ILE A 14 12.56 16.08 2.85
C ILE A 14 11.27 15.37 3.25
N ALA A 15 11.23 14.67 4.38
CA ALA A 15 10.03 13.99 4.87
C ALA A 15 8.89 14.99 5.12
N ILE A 16 9.13 16.08 5.82
CA ILE A 16 8.10 17.10 6.09
C ILE A 16 7.56 17.72 4.79
N ILE A 17 8.45 18.09 3.88
CA ILE A 17 8.04 18.68 2.59
C ILE A 17 7.25 17.66 1.78
N SER A 18 7.70 16.40 1.71
CA SER A 18 7.01 15.33 1.00
C SER A 18 5.62 15.08 1.57
N ALA A 19 5.47 15.01 2.89
CA ALA A 19 4.19 14.81 3.55
C ALA A 19 3.20 15.95 3.23
N ILE A 20 3.66 17.19 3.21
CA ILE A 20 2.85 18.35 2.80
C ILE A 20 2.45 18.22 1.31
N MET A 21 3.38 17.85 0.44
CA MET A 21 3.12 17.72 -0.99
C MET A 21 2.18 16.55 -1.32
N VAL A 22 2.16 15.47 -0.53
CA VAL A 22 1.17 14.38 -0.66
C VAL A 22 -0.26 14.93 -0.59
N THR A 23 -0.52 15.83 0.34
CA THR A 23 -1.86 16.40 0.55
C THR A 23 -2.16 17.59 -0.36
N ALA A 24 -1.16 18.38 -0.72
CA ALA A 24 -1.30 19.58 -1.53
C ALA A 24 -1.35 19.30 -3.04
N SER A 25 -0.89 18.14 -3.50
CA SER A 25 -0.81 17.81 -4.92
C SER A 25 -2.20 17.63 -5.54
N LYS A 26 -2.44 18.30 -6.67
CA LYS A 26 -3.68 18.19 -7.44
C LYS A 26 -3.76 16.90 -8.26
N ASN A 27 -2.62 16.33 -8.60
CA ASN A 27 -2.54 15.10 -9.37
C ASN A 27 -2.27 13.93 -8.43
N THR A 28 -3.18 12.96 -8.43
CA THR A 28 -3.10 11.78 -7.56
C THR A 28 -1.85 10.95 -7.79
N VAL A 29 -1.34 10.87 -9.02
CA VAL A 29 -0.09 10.16 -9.33
C VAL A 29 1.11 10.87 -8.70
N HIS A 30 1.19 12.20 -8.80
CA HIS A 30 2.25 12.98 -8.14
C HIS A 30 2.17 12.85 -6.61
N SER A 31 0.97 12.80 -6.05
CA SER A 31 0.78 12.58 -4.61
C SER A 31 1.41 11.26 -4.16
N VAL A 32 1.21 10.18 -4.93
CA VAL A 32 1.83 8.87 -4.62
C VAL A 32 3.35 8.90 -4.75
N PHE A 33 3.91 9.62 -5.72
CA PHE A 33 5.38 9.80 -5.79
C PHE A 33 5.94 10.52 -4.57
N PHE A 34 5.28 11.56 -4.08
CA PHE A 34 5.69 12.22 -2.84
C PHE A 34 5.55 11.30 -1.62
N LEU A 35 4.52 10.44 -1.59
CA LEU A 35 4.36 9.43 -0.54
C LEU A 35 5.52 8.42 -0.53
N ILE A 36 5.97 7.98 -1.70
CA ILE A 36 7.14 7.11 -1.85
C ILE A 36 8.39 7.80 -1.30
N LEU A 37 8.61 9.07 -1.67
CA LEU A 37 9.75 9.85 -1.20
C LEU A 37 9.72 10.05 0.31
N ASP A 38 8.54 10.25 0.89
CA ASP A 38 8.34 10.36 2.33
C ASP A 38 8.77 9.07 3.05
N PHE A 39 8.27 7.92 2.62
CA PHE A 39 8.64 6.63 3.21
C PHE A 39 10.13 6.32 3.09
N ILE A 40 10.78 6.67 1.97
CA ILE A 40 12.23 6.52 1.81
C ILE A 40 12.97 7.38 2.84
N SER A 41 12.56 8.64 3.00
CA SER A 41 13.18 9.57 3.94
C SER A 41 13.03 9.11 5.39
N ILE A 42 11.84 8.63 5.76
CA ILE A 42 11.57 8.07 7.09
C ILE A 42 12.40 6.79 7.33
N SER A 43 12.50 5.92 6.32
CA SER A 43 13.35 4.73 6.40
C SER A 43 14.81 5.07 6.69
N CYS A 44 15.36 6.08 5.98
CA CYS A 44 16.72 6.56 6.24
C CYS A 44 16.88 7.09 7.67
N LEU A 45 15.88 7.79 8.21
CA LEU A 45 15.90 8.26 9.60
C LEU A 45 15.91 7.09 10.60
N PHE A 46 15.14 6.02 10.34
CA PHE A 46 15.16 4.82 11.19
C PHE A 46 16.53 4.12 11.18
N ILE A 47 17.15 4.00 10.00
CA ILE A 47 18.50 3.43 9.89
C ILE A 47 19.51 4.28 10.66
N MET A 48 19.39 5.60 10.58
CA MET A 48 20.29 6.52 11.31
C MET A 48 20.16 6.42 12.83
N ILE A 49 19.00 6.07 13.36
CA ILE A 49 18.75 5.87 14.80
C ILE A 49 19.23 4.47 15.25
N GLY A 50 19.64 3.60 14.32
CA GLY A 50 20.05 2.22 14.62
C GLY A 50 18.88 1.21 14.57
N ALA A 51 17.68 1.63 14.16
CA ALA A 51 16.53 0.76 13.93
C ALA A 51 16.56 0.18 12.51
N GLU A 52 17.62 -0.55 12.18
CA GLU A 52 17.90 -1.07 10.83
C GLU A 52 16.76 -1.95 10.30
N PHE A 53 16.27 -2.87 11.13
CA PHE A 53 15.18 -3.78 10.75
C PHE A 53 13.90 -3.02 10.36
N LEU A 54 13.53 -2.02 11.15
CA LEU A 54 12.34 -1.21 10.88
C LEU A 54 12.51 -0.37 9.62
N GLY A 55 13.69 0.22 9.41
CA GLY A 55 14.02 0.95 8.20
C GLY A 55 13.91 0.07 6.95
N MET A 56 14.45 -1.14 6.98
CA MET A 56 14.36 -2.08 5.87
C MET A 56 12.94 -2.54 5.59
N ILE A 57 12.11 -2.77 6.61
CA ILE A 57 10.69 -3.09 6.43
C ILE A 57 9.95 -1.92 5.77
N MET A 58 10.23 -0.69 6.17
CA MET A 58 9.64 0.49 5.53
C MET A 58 9.95 0.53 4.03
N LEU A 59 11.18 0.22 3.61
CA LEU A 59 11.52 0.16 2.18
C LEU A 59 10.85 -1.01 1.46
N ILE A 60 10.93 -2.22 2.00
CA ILE A 60 10.46 -3.42 1.31
C ILE A 60 8.93 -3.46 1.24
N VAL A 61 8.25 -3.19 2.35
CA VAL A 61 6.80 -3.33 2.45
C VAL A 61 6.08 -2.06 2.04
N TYR A 62 6.42 -0.89 2.65
CA TYR A 62 5.67 0.33 2.37
C TYR A 62 6.01 0.91 0.99
N VAL A 63 7.28 1.00 0.62
CA VAL A 63 7.67 1.48 -0.71
C VAL A 63 7.46 0.39 -1.76
N GLY A 64 7.97 -0.83 -1.53
CA GLY A 64 7.98 -1.90 -2.53
C GLY A 64 6.61 -2.52 -2.79
N ALA A 65 5.76 -2.72 -1.79
CA ALA A 65 4.46 -3.34 -1.96
C ALA A 65 3.30 -2.33 -1.94
N VAL A 66 3.16 -1.57 -0.85
CA VAL A 66 1.97 -0.74 -0.62
C VAL A 66 1.92 0.47 -1.55
N ALA A 67 2.99 1.26 -1.64
CA ALA A 67 3.01 2.46 -2.47
C ALA A 67 2.94 2.12 -3.97
N VAL A 68 3.60 1.05 -4.41
CA VAL A 68 3.50 0.56 -5.79
C VAL A 68 2.08 0.08 -6.09
N LEU A 69 1.41 -0.63 -5.16
CA LEU A 69 0.01 -1.00 -5.31
C LEU A 69 -0.87 0.24 -5.50
N PHE A 70 -0.70 1.26 -4.67
CA PHE A 70 -1.43 2.53 -4.81
C PHE A 70 -1.18 3.19 -6.17
N LEU A 71 0.07 3.20 -6.63
CA LEU A 71 0.42 3.75 -7.93
C LEU A 71 -0.34 3.04 -9.06
N PHE A 72 -0.36 1.70 -9.07
CA PHE A 72 -1.10 0.93 -10.06
C PHE A 72 -2.60 1.19 -9.99
N VAL A 73 -3.18 1.20 -8.80
CA VAL A 73 -4.63 1.43 -8.62
C VAL A 73 -5.02 2.82 -9.10
N VAL A 74 -4.26 3.86 -8.71
CA VAL A 74 -4.54 5.25 -9.11
C VAL A 74 -4.38 5.44 -10.61
N MET A 75 -3.38 4.79 -11.21
CA MET A 75 -3.16 4.85 -12.66
C MET A 75 -4.28 4.11 -13.43
N MET A 76 -4.74 2.95 -12.94
CA MET A 76 -5.80 2.19 -13.59
C MET A 76 -7.17 2.84 -13.47
N LEU A 77 -7.47 3.44 -12.33
CA LEU A 77 -8.78 4.07 -12.10
C LEU A 77 -9.00 5.29 -12.98
N ASN A 78 -7.96 5.82 -13.64
CA ASN A 78 -8.03 7.03 -14.46
C ASN A 78 -9.01 8.02 -13.84
N VAL A 79 -8.71 8.42 -12.58
CA VAL A 79 -9.55 9.35 -11.84
C VAL A 79 -9.57 10.62 -12.68
N ALA A 80 -10.59 10.71 -13.55
CA ALA A 80 -10.82 11.86 -14.37
C ALA A 80 -10.65 13.06 -13.46
N GLN A 81 -9.82 14.01 -13.87
CA GLN A 81 -9.59 15.26 -13.17
C GLN A 81 -10.96 15.93 -12.96
N GLN A 82 -11.66 15.53 -11.93
CA GLN A 82 -12.73 16.33 -11.39
C GLN A 82 -12.07 17.64 -11.05
N LYS A 83 -12.33 18.64 -11.88
CA LYS A 83 -12.00 20.03 -11.55
C LYS A 83 -12.48 20.25 -10.13
N ASN A 84 -11.56 20.15 -9.19
CA ASN A 84 -11.84 20.41 -7.80
C ASN A 84 -12.17 21.91 -7.65
N GLN A 85 -13.41 22.24 -7.96
CA GLN A 85 -14.03 23.50 -7.51
C GLN A 85 -14.23 23.52 -5.99
N TRP A 86 -13.77 22.48 -5.28
CA TRP A 86 -14.05 22.31 -3.86
C TRP A 86 -13.29 23.32 -2.97
N PHE A 87 -12.10 23.76 -3.40
CA PHE A 87 -11.33 24.78 -2.67
C PHE A 87 -11.68 26.21 -3.04
N LEU A 88 -12.43 26.43 -4.12
CA LEU A 88 -12.77 27.77 -4.63
C LEU A 88 -14.28 27.93 -4.86
N SER A 89 -15.12 27.10 -4.28
CA SER A 89 -16.51 27.43 -4.15
C SER A 89 -16.60 28.62 -3.18
N LYS A 90 -16.62 29.80 -3.77
CA LYS A 90 -16.91 31.09 -3.16
C LYS A 90 -18.38 31.11 -2.72
N SER A 91 -18.81 30.08 -2.02
CA SER A 91 -20.04 30.07 -1.26
C SER A 91 -19.73 30.45 0.17
N SER A 92 -19.60 31.75 0.31
CA SER A 92 -19.88 32.52 1.47
C SER A 92 -20.94 31.83 2.32
N SER A 93 -20.55 31.25 3.40
CA SER A 93 -21.31 31.16 4.63
C SER A 93 -20.42 30.53 5.67
N GLY A 94 -19.98 31.29 6.61
CA GLY A 94 -19.31 31.10 7.87
C GLY A 94 -19.14 29.73 8.51
N HIS A 95 -19.07 28.68 7.73
CA HIS A 95 -18.80 27.33 8.21
C HIS A 95 -17.29 27.11 8.19
N ILE A 96 -16.71 27.15 9.39
CA ILE A 96 -15.35 26.68 9.61
C ILE A 96 -15.25 25.27 9.02
N PRO A 97 -14.32 24.97 8.09
CA PRO A 97 -14.22 23.66 7.49
C PRO A 97 -13.99 22.62 8.59
N ILE A 98 -14.85 21.62 8.66
CA ILE A 98 -14.81 20.54 9.66
C ILE A 98 -13.41 19.95 9.79
N GLY A 99 -12.67 19.83 8.67
CA GLY A 99 -11.29 19.38 8.65
C GLY A 99 -10.34 20.24 9.48
N LEU A 100 -10.54 21.57 9.51
CA LEU A 100 -9.71 22.46 10.31
C LEU A 100 -9.97 22.27 11.81
N ILE A 101 -11.23 22.06 12.20
CA ILE A 101 -11.59 21.79 13.61
C ILE A 101 -10.93 20.48 14.06
N ILE A 102 -11.07 19.40 13.28
CA ILE A 102 -10.50 18.09 13.60
C ILE A 102 -8.97 18.17 13.68
N SER A 103 -8.33 18.82 12.71
CA SER A 103 -6.86 18.95 12.70
C SER A 103 -6.35 19.77 13.89
N THR A 104 -7.10 20.79 14.31
CA THR A 104 -6.75 21.60 15.49
C THR A 104 -6.87 20.78 16.78
N ILE A 105 -7.92 19.97 16.91
CA ILE A 105 -8.11 19.10 18.08
C ILE A 105 -6.95 18.09 18.17
N ILE A 106 -6.63 17.39 17.08
CA ILE A 106 -5.53 16.42 17.03
C ILE A 106 -4.18 17.10 17.33
N PHE A 107 -3.98 18.32 16.82
CA PHE A 107 -2.76 19.08 17.07
C PHE A 107 -2.58 19.43 18.55
N PHE A 108 -3.63 19.89 19.22
CA PHE A 108 -3.58 20.15 20.66
C PHE A 108 -3.40 18.87 21.48
N GLU A 109 -4.05 17.79 21.11
CA GLU A 109 -3.86 16.47 21.74
C GLU A 109 -2.40 16.03 21.66
N LEU A 110 -1.77 16.11 20.49
CA LEU A 110 -0.35 15.81 20.31
C LEU A 110 0.56 16.69 21.16
N ILE A 111 0.30 18.00 21.26
CA ILE A 111 1.08 18.91 22.10
C ILE A 111 0.98 18.51 23.57
N ILE A 112 -0.23 18.17 24.06
CA ILE A 112 -0.45 17.75 25.45
C ILE A 112 0.28 16.44 25.72
N VAL A 113 0.19 15.47 24.84
CA VAL A 113 0.87 14.16 24.98
C VAL A 113 2.38 14.34 24.98
N ILE A 114 2.95 15.09 24.05
CA ILE A 114 4.39 15.31 23.95
C ILE A 114 4.88 16.17 25.11
N GLY A 115 4.17 17.24 25.47
CA GLY A 115 4.52 18.14 26.57
C GLY A 115 4.36 17.50 27.95
N GLY A 116 3.40 16.56 28.10
CA GLY A 116 3.19 15.78 29.33
C GLY A 116 4.11 14.55 29.43
N TRP A 117 4.81 14.19 28.37
CA TRP A 117 5.69 13.04 28.34
C TRP A 117 6.97 13.36 29.13
N LYS A 118 6.90 13.10 30.42
CA LYS A 118 8.10 13.08 31.25
C LYS A 118 8.92 11.87 30.83
N TYR A 119 9.93 12.13 29.99
CA TYR A 119 10.95 11.14 29.67
C TYR A 119 11.57 10.68 30.99
N LYS A 120 11.25 9.44 31.41
CA LYS A 120 11.86 8.80 32.56
C LYS A 120 13.00 7.91 32.04
N PRO A 121 14.25 8.37 32.03
CA PRO A 121 15.39 7.56 31.61
C PRO A 121 15.58 6.33 32.46
N ASP A 122 15.03 6.32 33.70
CA ASP A 122 15.18 5.21 34.65
C ASP A 122 14.51 3.90 34.23
N LEU A 123 13.54 3.95 33.31
CA LEU A 123 12.95 2.73 32.73
C LEU A 123 13.92 1.99 31.80
N PHE A 124 14.94 2.68 31.29
CA PHE A 124 15.99 2.07 30.46
C PHE A 124 17.16 1.55 31.30
N ASN A 125 17.24 1.90 32.58
CA ASN A 125 18.28 1.43 33.51
C ASN A 125 17.91 0.15 34.26
N GLN A 126 16.75 -0.44 34.01
CA GLN A 126 16.47 -1.79 34.50
C GLN A 126 17.33 -2.78 33.70
N ASN A 127 18.24 -3.40 34.39
CA ASN A 127 19.33 -4.31 34.02
C ASN A 127 18.92 -5.57 33.22
N ASN A 128 17.83 -5.55 32.49
CA ASN A 128 17.36 -6.63 31.62
C ASN A 128 17.35 -6.25 30.14
N MET A 129 17.92 -5.12 29.76
CA MET A 129 18.35 -4.97 28.38
C MET A 129 19.50 -5.94 28.17
N TYR A 130 19.21 -7.05 27.51
CA TYR A 130 20.21 -7.92 26.95
C TYR A 130 21.24 -7.04 26.25
N SER A 131 22.41 -6.88 26.89
CA SER A 131 23.55 -6.15 26.32
C SER A 131 24.08 -6.98 25.16
N TYR A 132 23.39 -6.97 24.05
CA TYR A 132 23.87 -7.52 22.80
C TYR A 132 24.79 -6.49 22.13
N SER A 133 25.91 -6.17 22.85
CA SER A 133 26.90 -5.22 22.35
C SER A 133 27.59 -5.68 21.03
N ASP A 134 27.46 -6.95 20.66
CA ASP A 134 28.11 -7.54 19.49
C ASP A 134 27.17 -8.07 18.42
N VAL A 135 25.86 -7.88 18.56
CA VAL A 135 24.85 -8.45 17.64
C VAL A 135 24.06 -7.34 16.95
N SER A 136 23.84 -7.47 15.65
CA SER A 136 23.05 -6.47 14.88
C SER A 136 21.61 -6.39 15.38
N ASN A 137 20.98 -5.22 15.23
CA ASN A 137 19.58 -4.98 15.59
C ASN A 137 18.64 -6.01 14.95
N THR A 138 18.87 -6.35 13.68
CA THR A 138 18.08 -7.34 12.92
C THR A 138 18.17 -8.73 13.54
N HIS A 139 19.36 -9.15 13.98
CA HIS A 139 19.55 -10.47 14.59
C HIS A 139 18.88 -10.57 15.95
N SER A 140 19.03 -9.54 16.80
CA SER A 140 18.40 -9.48 18.11
C SER A 140 16.88 -9.55 18.03
N LEU A 141 16.28 -8.78 17.13
CA LEU A 141 14.84 -8.81 16.88
C LEU A 141 14.39 -10.15 16.31
N GLY A 142 15.18 -10.76 15.41
CA GLY A 142 14.89 -12.07 14.86
C GLY A 142 14.84 -13.16 15.94
N GLN A 143 15.79 -13.17 16.86
CA GLN A 143 15.77 -14.12 17.96
C GLN A 143 14.48 -14.01 18.78
N VAL A 144 14.11 -12.83 19.23
CA VAL A 144 12.91 -12.61 20.05
C VAL A 144 11.63 -12.93 19.26
N LEU A 145 11.56 -12.56 18.00
CA LEU A 145 10.37 -12.76 17.16
C LEU A 145 10.08 -14.25 16.91
N TYR A 146 11.12 -15.06 16.68
CA TYR A 146 10.97 -16.48 16.36
C TYR A 146 11.01 -17.41 17.59
N THR A 147 11.20 -16.87 18.79
CA THR A 147 11.14 -17.63 20.06
C THR A 147 9.94 -17.21 20.90
N ASP A 148 9.98 -16.03 21.49
CA ASP A 148 8.99 -15.55 22.45
C ASP A 148 7.66 -15.16 21.77
N TYR A 149 7.73 -14.60 20.57
CA TYR A 149 6.57 -14.09 19.83
C TYR A 149 6.16 -14.95 18.63
N ILE A 150 6.61 -16.22 18.57
CA ILE A 150 6.36 -17.13 17.44
C ILE A 150 4.86 -17.29 17.14
N HIS A 151 4.01 -17.38 18.17
CA HIS A 151 2.57 -17.51 17.97
C HIS A 151 1.94 -16.30 17.27
N ILE A 152 2.34 -15.09 17.69
CA ILE A 152 1.85 -13.85 17.09
C ILE A 152 2.36 -13.74 15.65
N PHE A 153 3.60 -14.13 15.39
CA PHE A 153 4.17 -14.18 14.05
C PHE A 153 3.39 -15.12 13.12
N GLN A 154 3.06 -16.34 13.60
CA GLN A 154 2.25 -17.29 12.81
C GLN A 154 0.85 -16.78 12.53
N ILE A 155 0.18 -16.18 13.54
CA ILE A 155 -1.15 -15.58 13.35
C ILE A 155 -1.11 -14.46 12.31
N SER A 156 -0.09 -13.62 12.32
CA SER A 156 0.06 -12.56 11.32
C SER A 156 0.20 -13.14 9.90
N GLY A 157 0.93 -14.24 9.74
CA GLY A 157 1.03 -14.94 8.47
C GLY A 157 -0.31 -15.52 7.99
N MET A 158 -1.12 -16.06 8.90
CA MET A 158 -2.47 -16.54 8.58
C MET A 158 -3.40 -15.39 8.15
N ILE A 159 -3.32 -14.24 8.81
CA ILE A 159 -4.09 -13.04 8.44
C ILE A 159 -3.73 -12.60 7.02
N LEU A 160 -2.44 -12.55 6.68
CA LEU A 160 -1.98 -12.21 5.34
C LEU A 160 -2.46 -13.21 4.28
N LEU A 161 -2.45 -14.51 4.60
CA LEU A 161 -2.98 -15.55 3.71
C LEU A 161 -4.47 -15.35 3.43
N ILE A 162 -5.25 -15.11 4.48
CA ILE A 162 -6.71 -14.87 4.36
C ILE A 162 -6.95 -13.60 3.54
N ALA A 163 -6.19 -12.53 3.76
CA ALA A 163 -6.30 -11.30 3.00
C ALA A 163 -6.01 -11.53 1.50
N MET A 164 -4.98 -12.32 1.18
CA MET A 164 -4.64 -12.68 -0.20
C MET A 164 -5.75 -13.49 -0.87
N ILE A 165 -6.27 -14.52 -0.19
CA ILE A 165 -7.37 -15.35 -0.71
C ILE A 165 -8.63 -14.48 -0.89
N GLY A 166 -8.95 -13.63 0.10
CA GLY A 166 -10.08 -12.73 0.04
C GLY A 166 -10.00 -11.76 -1.15
N ALA A 167 -8.84 -11.18 -1.41
CA ALA A 167 -8.62 -10.30 -2.55
C ALA A 167 -8.86 -11.03 -3.88
N ILE A 168 -8.35 -12.27 -4.02
CA ILE A 168 -8.54 -13.08 -5.24
C ILE A 168 -10.01 -13.46 -5.43
N VAL A 169 -10.69 -13.91 -4.37
CA VAL A 169 -12.10 -14.31 -4.44
C VAL A 169 -13.02 -13.16 -4.76
N LEU A 170 -12.79 -11.98 -4.15
CA LEU A 170 -13.60 -10.78 -4.40
C LEU A 170 -13.40 -10.20 -5.81
N THR A 171 -12.22 -10.36 -6.39
CA THR A 171 -11.94 -9.90 -7.77
C THR A 171 -12.34 -10.92 -8.83
N PHE A 172 -12.62 -12.17 -8.43
CA PHE A 172 -12.99 -13.23 -9.35
C PHE A 172 -14.40 -13.02 -9.90
N ARG A 173 -14.49 -12.66 -11.17
CA ARG A 173 -15.75 -12.47 -11.87
C ARG A 173 -15.91 -13.52 -12.97
N LYS A 174 -16.90 -14.39 -12.84
CA LYS A 174 -17.31 -15.26 -13.94
C LYS A 174 -18.00 -14.39 -14.99
N ARG A 175 -17.47 -14.37 -16.20
CA ARG A 175 -18.15 -13.73 -17.33
C ARG A 175 -19.22 -14.69 -17.84
N GLU A 176 -20.48 -14.27 -17.84
CA GLU A 176 -21.58 -14.98 -18.49
C GLU A 176 -21.44 -14.80 -20.00
N GLY A 177 -21.75 -15.83 -20.77
CA GLY A 177 -21.71 -15.76 -22.25
C GLY A 177 -20.34 -16.07 -22.89
N VAL A 178 -19.32 -16.46 -22.13
CA VAL A 178 -18.05 -16.89 -22.72
C VAL A 178 -18.20 -18.32 -23.26
N LYS A 179 -18.01 -18.49 -24.58
CA LYS A 179 -17.95 -19.82 -25.23
C LYS A 179 -16.78 -20.60 -24.60
N LYS A 180 -17.09 -21.60 -23.77
CA LYS A 180 -16.08 -22.50 -23.18
C LYS A 180 -15.99 -23.75 -24.04
N GLN A 181 -14.75 -24.11 -24.37
CA GLN A 181 -14.51 -25.40 -25.04
C GLN A 181 -14.65 -26.52 -24.01
N SER A 182 -15.38 -27.58 -24.41
CA SER A 182 -15.47 -28.79 -23.62
C SER A 182 -14.56 -29.84 -24.27
N TYR A 183 -13.50 -30.19 -23.55
CA TYR A 183 -12.53 -31.19 -24.00
C TYR A 183 -13.17 -32.52 -24.35
N LEU A 184 -14.08 -33.05 -23.52
CA LEU A 184 -14.80 -34.29 -23.77
C LEU A 184 -15.68 -34.20 -25.02
N LYS A 185 -16.40 -33.11 -25.23
CA LYS A 185 -17.25 -32.93 -26.40
C LYS A 185 -16.43 -32.81 -27.70
N GLN A 186 -15.17 -32.30 -27.62
CA GLN A 186 -14.30 -32.24 -28.78
C GLN A 186 -13.72 -33.57 -29.18
N ILE A 187 -13.38 -34.42 -28.20
CA ILE A 187 -12.82 -35.76 -28.46
C ILE A 187 -13.91 -36.75 -28.90
N SER A 188 -15.12 -36.64 -28.32
CA SER A 188 -16.24 -37.52 -28.62
C SER A 188 -17.07 -37.08 -29.83
N ARG A 189 -16.66 -36.03 -30.51
CA ARG A 189 -17.41 -35.45 -31.63
C ARG A 189 -17.34 -36.39 -32.85
N GLU A 190 -18.50 -36.89 -33.27
CA GLU A 190 -18.61 -37.67 -34.50
C GLU A 190 -18.66 -36.78 -35.73
N ARG A 191 -18.27 -37.33 -36.89
CA ARG A 191 -18.24 -36.59 -38.17
C ARG A 191 -19.62 -36.05 -38.53
N SER A 192 -20.67 -36.78 -38.23
CA SER A 192 -22.07 -36.40 -38.45
C SER A 192 -22.51 -35.16 -37.67
N GLU A 193 -21.91 -34.88 -36.51
CA GLU A 193 -22.13 -33.68 -35.68
C GLU A 193 -21.25 -32.51 -36.09
N GLY A 194 -20.16 -32.76 -36.83
CA GLY A 194 -19.14 -31.75 -37.17
C GLY A 194 -19.27 -31.20 -38.57
N VAL A 195 -19.99 -31.87 -39.48
CA VAL A 195 -20.10 -31.47 -40.89
C VAL A 195 -21.53 -31.58 -41.31
N GLU A 196 -22.13 -30.46 -41.66
CA GLU A 196 -23.45 -30.34 -42.28
C GLU A 196 -23.26 -30.09 -43.78
N VAL A 197 -23.86 -30.92 -44.58
CA VAL A 197 -23.83 -30.81 -46.04
C VAL A 197 -25.01 -29.94 -46.48
N LEU A 198 -24.72 -28.72 -46.86
CA LEU A 198 -25.73 -27.77 -47.37
C LEU A 198 -25.65 -27.70 -48.92
N GLU A 199 -26.79 -27.80 -49.60
CA GLU A 199 -26.85 -27.52 -51.02
C GLU A 199 -26.89 -26.00 -51.21
N VAL A 200 -25.82 -25.46 -51.78
CA VAL A 200 -25.65 -24.00 -51.97
C VAL A 200 -25.70 -23.72 -53.46
N GLU A 201 -26.50 -22.73 -53.87
CA GLU A 201 -26.52 -22.24 -55.26
C GLU A 201 -25.15 -21.66 -55.63
N SER A 202 -24.63 -21.99 -56.79
CA SER A 202 -23.34 -21.55 -57.29
C SER A 202 -23.30 -20.01 -57.34
N ASN A 203 -22.23 -19.38 -56.83
CA ASN A 203 -22.00 -17.93 -56.72
C ASN A 203 -22.81 -17.16 -55.64
N LYS A 204 -23.46 -17.83 -54.71
CA LYS A 204 -24.03 -17.18 -53.52
C LYS A 204 -23.25 -17.59 -52.28
N GLY A 205 -22.83 -16.63 -51.48
CA GLY A 205 -22.20 -16.91 -50.19
C GLY A 205 -23.16 -17.57 -49.19
N VAL A 206 -22.63 -18.45 -48.31
CA VAL A 206 -23.41 -19.08 -47.24
C VAL A 206 -23.43 -18.14 -46.03
N LYS A 207 -24.63 -17.84 -45.52
CA LYS A 207 -24.77 -17.21 -44.18
C LYS A 207 -24.56 -18.29 -43.14
N ILE A 208 -23.50 -18.15 -42.36
CA ILE A 208 -23.26 -18.99 -41.18
C ILE A 208 -24.00 -18.28 -40.04
N ASP A 209 -25.09 -18.86 -39.57
CA ASP A 209 -25.75 -18.40 -38.35
C ASP A 209 -24.91 -18.91 -37.15
N ASP A 210 -24.38 -17.96 -36.35
CA ASP A 210 -23.55 -18.18 -35.16
C ASP A 210 -24.33 -18.70 -33.93
#